data_8bb7a4878932e00c1e9270ab799609e1
#
_entry.id   8bb7a4878932e00c1e9270ab799609e1
#
_cell.length_a   1.000
_cell.length_b   1.000
_cell.length_c   1.000
_cell.angle_alpha   90.00
_cell.angle_beta   90.00
_cell.angle_gamma   90.00
#
_symmetry.space_group_name_H-M   'P 1'
#
loop_
_entity.id
_entity.type
_entity.pdbx_description
1 polymer ?
#
loop_
_entity_poly.entity_id
_entity_poly.type
_entity_poly.pdbx_seq_one_letter_code
_entity_poly.pdbx_strand_id
1 'polypeptide(L)'
;MKLFKMFITLFSLVVLLSCEKNENTNSLKMDLDVVIRETDSIQIYYTQNTSVQFKEKQSFWKKVSGSKKNQTISIVFPDSIHPKQLRIDFGRNIKQSEIILNEIIFSYKKKSFSAKGEEIYHLFRVDESNTLIDKLIGSLKRKDENQLVGPSLYPKGDKLNKQLNQLYSEK
;
A
#
# COMPACT_ATOMS: atom_id res chain seq x y z
N MET A 1 30.29 -46.34 -6.61
CA MET A 1 29.74 -45.64 -7.77
C MET A 1 28.21 -45.63 -7.86
N LYS A 2 27.47 -46.64 -7.42
CA LYS A 2 25.97 -46.68 -7.42
C LYS A 2 25.34 -45.75 -6.35
N LEU A 3 25.89 -45.66 -5.16
CA LEU A 3 25.41 -44.79 -4.07
C LEU A 3 25.50 -43.30 -4.38
N PHE A 4 26.59 -42.89 -5.08
CA PHE A 4 26.78 -41.49 -5.44
C PHE A 4 25.78 -41.01 -6.49
N LYS A 5 25.37 -41.90 -7.43
CA LYS A 5 24.32 -41.59 -8.42
C LYS A 5 22.93 -41.48 -7.77
N MET A 6 22.66 -42.22 -6.71
CA MET A 6 21.38 -42.20 -6.00
C MET A 6 21.23 -40.89 -5.18
N PHE A 7 22.33 -40.34 -4.66
CA PHE A 7 22.30 -39.05 -3.94
C PHE A 7 22.06 -37.87 -4.87
N ILE A 8 22.62 -37.90 -6.09
CA ILE A 8 22.40 -36.83 -7.08
C ILE A 8 20.95 -36.81 -7.56
N THR A 9 20.32 -37.96 -7.75
CA THR A 9 18.91 -38.05 -8.18
C THR A 9 17.94 -37.61 -7.07
N LEU A 10 18.28 -37.82 -5.80
CA LEU A 10 17.44 -37.39 -4.68
C LEU A 10 17.53 -35.85 -4.47
N PHE A 11 18.72 -35.26 -4.70
CA PHE A 11 18.92 -33.81 -4.59
C PHE A 11 18.23 -33.02 -5.72
N SER A 12 18.11 -33.63 -6.92
CA SER A 12 17.42 -32.99 -8.06
C SER A 12 15.90 -32.92 -7.89
N LEU A 13 15.31 -33.77 -7.04
CA LEU A 13 13.85 -33.83 -6.84
C LEU A 13 13.34 -32.77 -5.84
N VAL A 14 14.23 -32.24 -4.99
CA VAL A 14 13.86 -31.24 -3.96
C VAL A 14 13.73 -29.83 -4.53
N VAL A 15 14.30 -29.54 -5.71
CA VAL A 15 14.30 -28.19 -6.30
C VAL A 15 12.99 -27.84 -7.03
N LEU A 16 12.10 -28.81 -7.24
CA LEU A 16 10.84 -28.59 -8.00
C LEU A 16 9.62 -28.26 -7.13
N LEU A 17 9.80 -28.08 -5.82
CA LEU A 17 8.69 -27.71 -4.90
C LEU A 17 8.70 -26.23 -4.53
N SER A 18 9.31 -25.36 -5.33
CA SER A 18 9.00 -23.93 -5.29
C SER A 18 7.61 -23.73 -5.89
N CYS A 19 6.61 -24.08 -5.14
CA CYS A 19 5.24 -23.72 -5.41
C CYS A 19 5.16 -22.21 -5.17
N GLU A 20 5.34 -21.39 -6.22
CA GLU A 20 4.81 -20.04 -6.22
C GLU A 20 3.33 -20.17 -5.91
N LYS A 21 2.95 -19.77 -4.69
CA LYS A 21 1.56 -19.52 -4.36
C LYS A 21 1.08 -18.40 -5.29
N ASN A 22 0.59 -18.77 -6.45
CA ASN A 22 -0.26 -17.91 -7.25
C ASN A 22 -1.53 -17.66 -6.42
N GLU A 23 -1.45 -16.71 -5.52
CA GLU A 23 -2.62 -16.18 -4.84
C GLU A 23 -3.45 -15.43 -5.88
N ASN A 24 -4.27 -16.17 -6.61
CA ASN A 24 -5.38 -15.62 -7.39
C ASN A 24 -6.43 -15.08 -6.40
N THR A 25 -6.03 -14.10 -5.60
CA THR A 25 -6.93 -13.47 -4.66
C THR A 25 -7.87 -12.56 -5.43
N ASN A 26 -9.17 -12.74 -5.23
CA ASN A 26 -10.19 -11.80 -5.71
C ASN A 26 -10.22 -10.50 -4.88
N SER A 27 -9.15 -10.24 -4.13
CA SER A 27 -8.97 -9.07 -3.28
C SER A 27 -8.11 -8.02 -3.95
N LEU A 28 -8.46 -6.77 -3.76
CA LEU A 28 -7.53 -5.67 -4.06
C LEU A 28 -6.38 -5.74 -3.06
N LYS A 29 -5.17 -5.66 -3.57
CA LYS A 29 -3.94 -5.48 -2.78
C LYS A 29 -3.36 -4.11 -3.08
N MET A 30 -2.93 -3.40 -2.04
CA MET A 30 -2.16 -2.16 -2.14
C MET A 30 -0.84 -2.35 -1.40
N ASP A 31 0.26 -2.22 -2.11
CA ASP A 31 1.60 -2.23 -1.54
C ASP A 31 2.12 -0.79 -1.48
N LEU A 32 2.63 -0.39 -0.32
CA LEU A 32 3.29 0.87 -0.09
C LEU A 32 4.78 0.61 0.05
N ASP A 33 5.59 1.17 -0.84
CA ASP A 33 7.04 1.22 -0.72
C ASP A 33 7.41 2.50 0.04
N VAL A 34 7.85 2.36 1.31
CA VAL A 34 7.84 3.46 2.24
C VAL A 34 8.90 3.33 3.34
N VAL A 35 9.41 4.46 3.84
CA VAL A 35 10.18 4.53 5.09
C VAL A 35 9.27 5.09 6.19
N ILE A 36 8.95 4.27 7.19
CA ILE A 36 8.26 4.64 8.44
C ILE A 36 9.18 4.25 9.57
N ARG A 37 9.77 5.23 10.25
CA ARG A 37 10.86 4.99 11.23
C ARG A 37 10.36 4.43 12.54
N GLU A 38 9.20 4.87 12.99
CA GLU A 38 8.61 4.46 14.26
C GLU A 38 7.50 3.42 14.05
N THR A 39 7.37 2.49 14.98
CA THR A 39 6.23 1.56 14.98
C THR A 39 4.93 2.33 15.12
N ASP A 40 4.00 2.10 14.21
CA ASP A 40 2.74 2.84 14.11
C ASP A 40 1.65 1.98 13.45
N SER A 41 0.61 2.61 12.96
CA SER A 41 -0.44 2.00 12.16
C SER A 41 -0.88 2.95 11.04
N ILE A 42 -1.31 2.41 9.92
CA ILE A 42 -1.89 3.15 8.81
C ILE A 42 -3.38 2.86 8.80
N GLN A 43 -4.20 3.91 8.70
CA GLN A 43 -5.65 3.77 8.53
C GLN A 43 -6.00 3.94 7.05
N ILE A 44 -6.71 2.97 6.51
CA ILE A 44 -7.19 2.99 5.13
C ILE A 44 -8.69 3.18 5.17
N TYR A 45 -9.15 4.31 4.65
CA TYR A 45 -10.55 4.57 4.39
C TYR A 45 -10.86 4.26 2.93
N TYR A 46 -12.07 3.80 2.67
CA TYR A 46 -12.51 3.50 1.32
C TYR A 46 -13.98 3.87 1.08
N THR A 47 -14.33 4.10 -0.18
CA THR A 47 -15.73 4.13 -0.63
C THR A 47 -15.91 3.22 -1.83
N GLN A 48 -17.05 2.56 -1.94
CA GLN A 48 -17.41 1.69 -3.07
C GLN A 48 -18.23 2.43 -4.14
N ASN A 49 -18.36 3.74 -3.97
CA ASN A 49 -18.92 4.66 -4.94
C ASN A 49 -17.91 5.78 -5.22
N THR A 50 -18.24 6.76 -6.03
CA THR A 50 -17.35 7.86 -6.40
C THR A 50 -17.23 8.96 -5.34
N SER A 51 -17.94 8.84 -4.21
CA SER A 51 -17.90 9.80 -3.11
C SER A 51 -16.53 9.83 -2.46
N VAL A 52 -16.09 11.02 -2.07
CA VAL A 52 -14.89 11.27 -1.25
C VAL A 52 -15.25 11.59 0.22
N GLN A 53 -16.49 11.31 0.62
CA GLN A 53 -16.94 11.42 2.00
C GLN A 53 -16.63 10.12 2.74
N PHE A 54 -15.47 10.07 3.36
CA PHE A 54 -15.01 8.89 4.10
C PHE A 54 -15.66 8.81 5.49
N LYS A 55 -16.04 7.59 5.90
CA LYS A 55 -16.67 7.30 7.19
C LYS A 55 -15.85 6.26 7.93
N GLU A 56 -15.75 6.39 9.25
CA GLU A 56 -14.97 5.47 10.12
C GLU A 56 -15.37 4.00 9.92
N LYS A 57 -16.65 3.70 9.76
CA LYS A 57 -17.14 2.33 9.51
C LYS A 57 -16.69 1.73 8.18
N GLN A 58 -16.14 2.53 7.30
CA GLN A 58 -15.56 2.12 6.00
C GLN A 58 -14.05 2.38 6.05
N SER A 59 -13.42 1.89 7.09
CA SER A 59 -11.97 1.93 7.26
C SER A 59 -11.48 0.70 8.02
N PHE A 60 -10.17 0.47 7.94
CA PHE A 60 -9.46 -0.51 8.74
C PHE A 60 -8.02 -0.08 8.98
N TRP A 61 -7.40 -0.68 10.01
CA TRP A 61 -6.05 -0.36 10.43
C TRP A 61 -5.07 -1.45 10.02
N LYS A 62 -3.90 -1.03 9.54
CA LYS A 62 -2.74 -1.88 9.32
C LYS A 62 -1.64 -1.49 10.28
N LYS A 63 -1.24 -2.40 11.17
CA LYS A 63 -0.05 -2.22 12.03
C LYS A 63 1.21 -2.25 11.17
N VAL A 64 2.17 -1.39 11.51
CA VAL A 64 3.45 -1.23 10.82
C VAL A 64 4.57 -1.24 11.83
N SER A 65 5.56 -2.09 11.64
CA SER A 65 6.80 -2.06 12.41
C SER A 65 7.70 -0.94 11.88
N GLY A 66 8.27 -0.15 12.77
CA GLY A 66 9.20 0.91 12.42
C GLY A 66 10.47 0.37 11.74
N SER A 67 10.95 1.08 10.72
CA SER A 67 12.18 0.78 10.01
C SER A 67 12.84 2.05 9.49
N LYS A 68 14.15 2.20 9.72
CA LYS A 68 14.97 3.28 9.10
C LYS A 68 15.27 3.01 7.62
N LYS A 69 15.05 1.76 7.18
CA LYS A 69 15.22 1.36 5.78
C LYS A 69 13.87 1.34 5.09
N ASN A 70 13.90 1.43 3.78
CA ASN A 70 12.75 1.22 2.94
C ASN A 70 12.13 -0.16 3.19
N GLN A 71 10.79 -0.22 3.20
CA GLN A 71 10.03 -1.46 3.43
C GLN A 71 8.76 -1.44 2.60
N THR A 72 8.30 -2.62 2.20
CA THR A 72 7.01 -2.79 1.54
C THR A 72 5.94 -3.15 2.57
N ILE A 73 4.91 -2.33 2.68
CA ILE A 73 3.75 -2.59 3.54
C ILE A 73 2.61 -3.05 2.67
N SER A 74 2.27 -4.34 2.77
CA SER A 74 1.17 -4.93 2.02
C SER A 74 -0.16 -4.79 2.77
N ILE A 75 -1.16 -4.24 2.10
CA ILE A 75 -2.51 -4.02 2.58
C ILE A 75 -3.46 -4.77 1.65
N VAL A 76 -4.12 -5.80 2.17
CA VAL A 76 -5.08 -6.62 1.43
C VAL A 76 -6.48 -6.23 1.88
N PHE A 77 -7.33 -5.86 0.92
CA PHE A 77 -8.73 -5.56 1.17
C PHE A 77 -9.55 -6.85 1.28
N PRO A 78 -10.62 -6.89 2.07
CA PRO A 78 -11.54 -8.02 2.05
C PRO A 78 -12.11 -8.28 0.64
N ASP A 79 -12.32 -9.54 0.26
CA ASP A 79 -12.71 -9.96 -1.11
C ASP A 79 -13.99 -9.28 -1.64
N SER A 80 -14.91 -8.92 -0.74
CA SER A 80 -16.17 -8.23 -1.09
C SER A 80 -16.01 -6.73 -1.30
N ILE A 81 -14.82 -6.17 -1.07
CA ILE A 81 -14.57 -4.72 -1.11
C ILE A 81 -13.79 -4.37 -2.36
N HIS A 82 -14.46 -3.67 -3.29
CA HIS A 82 -13.86 -3.08 -4.48
C HIS A 82 -13.90 -1.56 -4.37
N PRO A 83 -12.89 -0.94 -3.73
CA PRO A 83 -12.84 0.51 -3.55
C PRO A 83 -12.88 1.25 -4.88
N LYS A 84 -13.60 2.37 -4.92
CA LYS A 84 -13.54 3.35 -6.00
C LYS A 84 -12.74 4.59 -5.60
N GLN A 85 -12.70 4.90 -4.31
CA GLN A 85 -11.87 5.96 -3.76
C GLN A 85 -11.21 5.47 -2.47
N LEU A 86 -10.00 5.97 -2.19
CA LEU A 86 -9.21 5.65 -1.02
C LEU A 86 -8.66 6.91 -0.37
N ARG A 87 -8.60 6.89 0.97
CA ARG A 87 -7.85 7.84 1.79
C ARG A 87 -6.87 7.04 2.64
N ILE A 88 -5.65 7.53 2.75
CA ILE A 88 -4.59 6.90 3.53
C ILE A 88 -4.18 7.88 4.64
N ASP A 89 -4.35 7.48 5.90
CA ASP A 89 -3.88 8.24 7.05
C ASP A 89 -2.69 7.53 7.68
N PHE A 90 -1.55 8.21 7.72
CA PHE A 90 -0.30 7.67 8.22
C PHE A 90 -0.17 7.90 9.72
N GLY A 91 -0.75 6.99 10.49
CA GLY A 91 -0.48 6.77 11.89
C GLY A 91 -0.89 7.85 12.89
N ARG A 92 -0.59 7.53 14.16
CA ARG A 92 -0.86 8.40 15.32
C ARG A 92 0.36 8.56 16.22
N ASN A 93 1.47 7.87 15.94
CA ASN A 93 2.67 7.98 16.75
C ASN A 93 3.31 9.37 16.58
N ILE A 94 3.21 10.20 17.60
CA ILE A 94 3.74 11.57 17.61
C ILE A 94 5.28 11.64 17.47
N LYS A 95 5.98 10.53 17.77
CA LYS A 95 7.43 10.43 17.58
C LYS A 95 7.86 10.24 16.13
N GLN A 96 6.90 9.93 15.23
CA GLN A 96 7.19 9.77 13.82
C GLN A 96 7.49 11.14 13.19
N SER A 97 8.76 11.40 12.86
CA SER A 97 9.24 12.69 12.35
C SER A 97 8.78 12.93 10.91
N GLU A 98 9.00 11.94 10.05
CA GLU A 98 8.64 12.00 8.65
C GLU A 98 8.38 10.58 8.11
N ILE A 99 7.63 10.52 7.02
CA ILE A 99 7.36 9.32 6.25
C ILE A 99 7.83 9.59 4.83
N ILE A 100 8.63 8.70 4.24
CA ILE A 100 9.06 8.82 2.85
C ILE A 100 8.29 7.78 2.04
N LEU A 101 7.37 8.25 1.20
CA LEU A 101 6.54 7.40 0.34
C LEU A 101 7.13 7.38 -1.08
N ASN A 102 7.71 6.26 -1.46
CA ASN A 102 8.41 6.10 -2.74
C ASN A 102 7.48 5.63 -3.86
N GLU A 103 6.60 4.66 -3.56
CA GLU A 103 5.72 4.06 -4.55
C GLU A 103 4.45 3.52 -3.90
N ILE A 104 3.34 3.55 -4.64
CA ILE A 104 2.10 2.84 -4.33
C ILE A 104 1.80 1.92 -5.49
N ILE A 105 1.62 0.62 -5.22
CA ILE A 105 1.28 -0.39 -6.21
C ILE A 105 -0.10 -0.95 -5.87
N PHE A 106 -1.00 -0.97 -6.84
CA PHE A 106 -2.31 -1.61 -6.74
C PHE A 106 -2.34 -2.85 -7.60
N SER A 107 -2.81 -3.96 -7.05
CA SER A 107 -2.92 -5.24 -7.75
C SER A 107 -4.28 -5.88 -7.52
N TYR A 108 -4.86 -6.44 -8.56
CA TYR A 108 -6.10 -7.21 -8.50
C TYR A 108 -6.05 -8.33 -9.54
N LYS A 109 -6.19 -9.58 -9.10
CA LYS A 109 -5.99 -10.74 -9.96
C LYS A 109 -4.60 -10.67 -10.65
N LYS A 110 -4.57 -10.67 -11.98
CA LYS A 110 -3.34 -10.61 -12.80
C LYS A 110 -2.98 -9.21 -13.29
N LYS A 111 -3.71 -8.18 -12.84
CA LYS A 111 -3.50 -6.79 -13.24
C LYS A 111 -2.88 -5.99 -12.13
N SER A 112 -2.09 -5.01 -12.49
CA SER A 112 -1.54 -4.02 -11.56
C SER A 112 -1.32 -2.68 -12.24
N PHE A 113 -1.28 -1.62 -11.44
CA PHE A 113 -0.72 -0.33 -11.79
C PHE A 113 0.04 0.23 -10.59
N SER A 114 0.98 1.09 -10.85
CA SER A 114 1.71 1.79 -9.80
C SER A 114 1.80 3.29 -10.07
N ALA A 115 2.11 4.03 -9.01
CA ALA A 115 2.47 5.44 -9.05
C ALA A 115 3.71 5.63 -8.19
N LYS A 116 4.76 6.26 -8.74
CA LYS A 116 6.06 6.43 -8.10
C LYS A 116 6.45 7.90 -8.01
N GLY A 117 7.05 8.29 -6.89
CA GLY A 117 7.50 9.66 -6.70
C GLY A 117 6.37 10.68 -6.91
N GLU A 118 6.56 11.63 -7.80
CA GLU A 118 5.56 12.68 -8.09
C GLU A 118 4.27 12.16 -8.71
N GLU A 119 4.29 11.00 -9.37
CA GLU A 119 3.08 10.38 -9.96
C GLU A 119 2.02 10.06 -8.91
N ILE A 120 2.44 9.76 -7.66
CA ILE A 120 1.54 9.56 -6.53
C ILE A 120 0.57 10.75 -6.40
N TYR A 121 1.09 11.97 -6.58
CA TYR A 121 0.32 13.20 -6.42
C TYR A 121 -0.51 13.58 -7.66
N HIS A 122 -0.49 12.74 -8.70
CA HIS A 122 -1.50 12.75 -9.75
C HIS A 122 -2.76 11.99 -9.34
N LEU A 123 -2.62 10.96 -8.49
CA LEU A 123 -3.73 10.15 -7.96
C LEU A 123 -4.26 10.67 -6.63
N PHE A 124 -3.37 11.21 -5.81
CA PHE A 124 -3.66 11.69 -4.45
C PHE A 124 -3.32 13.18 -4.30
N ARG A 125 -3.94 13.82 -3.35
CA ARG A 125 -3.56 15.10 -2.78
C ARG A 125 -3.31 14.94 -1.29
N VAL A 126 -2.43 15.74 -0.72
CA VAL A 126 -2.26 15.82 0.74
C VAL A 126 -3.44 16.57 1.36
N ASP A 127 -3.70 16.31 2.62
CA ASP A 127 -4.53 17.18 3.44
C ASP A 127 -3.68 18.34 3.96
N GLU A 128 -3.80 19.51 3.35
CA GLU A 128 -3.02 20.69 3.69
C GLU A 128 -3.31 21.21 5.11
N SER A 129 -4.38 20.76 5.75
CA SER A 129 -4.67 21.12 7.13
C SER A 129 -3.75 20.41 8.12
N ASN A 130 -3.25 19.21 7.77
CA ASN A 130 -2.48 18.37 8.68
C ASN A 130 -1.15 17.84 8.11
N THR A 131 -0.86 18.08 6.82
CA THR A 131 0.29 17.47 6.13
C THR A 131 1.15 18.52 5.43
N LEU A 132 2.45 18.54 5.74
CA LEU A 132 3.48 19.14 4.92
C LEU A 132 4.07 18.10 3.99
N ILE A 133 4.42 18.51 2.76
CA ILE A 133 4.94 17.63 1.73
C ILE A 133 6.18 18.20 1.08
N ASP A 134 7.19 17.35 0.87
CA ASP A 134 8.24 17.52 -0.12
C ASP A 134 8.08 16.47 -1.21
N LYS A 135 7.60 16.87 -2.39
CA LYS A 135 7.28 15.95 -3.50
C LYS A 135 8.53 15.34 -4.14
N LEU A 136 9.68 16.03 -4.10
CA LEU A 136 10.92 15.55 -4.73
C LEU A 136 11.43 14.27 -4.05
N ILE A 137 11.36 14.24 -2.72
CA ILE A 137 11.82 13.10 -1.93
C ILE A 137 10.67 12.24 -1.38
N GLY A 138 9.41 12.59 -1.70
CA GLY A 138 8.23 11.88 -1.20
C GLY A 138 8.00 12.04 0.31
N SER A 139 8.61 13.04 0.97
CA SER A 139 8.50 13.23 2.41
C SER A 139 7.15 13.82 2.80
N LEU A 140 6.47 13.14 3.73
CA LEU A 140 5.22 13.55 4.35
C LEU A 140 5.48 13.79 5.83
N LYS A 141 5.12 14.97 6.35
CA LYS A 141 5.30 15.35 7.76
C LYS A 141 4.00 15.90 8.33
N ARG A 142 3.86 15.79 9.66
CA ARG A 142 2.82 16.55 10.36
C ARG A 142 3.07 18.04 10.18
N LYS A 143 1.99 18.80 10.07
CA LYS A 143 2.05 20.26 9.99
C LYS A 143 2.35 20.87 11.35
N ASP A 144 1.87 20.25 12.42
CA ASP A 144 2.10 20.61 13.82
C ASP A 144 2.67 19.42 14.57
N GLU A 145 3.72 19.60 15.37
CA GLU A 145 4.37 18.56 16.17
C GLU A 145 3.44 17.96 17.22
N ASN A 146 2.48 18.75 17.73
CA ASN A 146 1.46 18.28 18.70
C ASN A 146 0.24 17.62 18.06
N GLN A 147 0.20 17.57 16.74
CA GLN A 147 -0.89 16.98 15.99
C GLN A 147 -0.99 15.47 16.26
N LEU A 148 -2.14 15.01 16.77
CA LEU A 148 -2.37 13.60 17.07
C LEU A 148 -2.55 12.71 15.83
N VAL A 149 -3.06 13.29 14.75
CA VAL A 149 -3.27 12.57 13.48
C VAL A 149 -2.04 12.74 12.60
N GLY A 150 -1.55 11.65 11.99
CA GLY A 150 -0.44 11.71 11.05
C GLY A 150 -0.81 12.36 9.72
N PRO A 151 0.16 12.42 8.79
CA PRO A 151 -0.09 12.89 7.43
C PRO A 151 -1.20 12.11 6.74
N SER A 152 -1.97 12.77 5.88
CA SER A 152 -3.08 12.15 5.17
C SER A 152 -3.04 12.41 3.67
N LEU A 153 -3.36 11.36 2.89
CA LEU A 153 -3.53 11.41 1.45
C LEU A 153 -4.99 11.17 1.08
N TYR A 154 -5.59 12.11 0.35
CA TYR A 154 -6.94 12.03 -0.20
C TYR A 154 -6.89 11.79 -1.70
N PRO A 155 -7.90 11.16 -2.31
CA PRO A 155 -7.94 11.01 -3.76
C PRO A 155 -8.04 12.38 -4.45
N LYS A 156 -7.37 12.51 -5.60
CA LYS A 156 -7.36 13.74 -6.40
C LYS A 156 -8.32 13.63 -7.57
N GLY A 157 -9.54 14.13 -7.34
CA GLY A 157 -10.60 14.03 -8.33
C GLY A 157 -11.01 12.58 -8.61
N ASP A 158 -11.21 12.27 -9.89
CA ASP A 158 -11.66 10.94 -10.35
C ASP A 158 -10.52 10.04 -10.87
N LYS A 159 -9.28 10.51 -10.84
CA LYS A 159 -8.13 9.81 -11.45
C LYS A 159 -7.90 8.44 -10.82
N LEU A 160 -7.88 8.37 -9.48
CA LEU A 160 -7.74 7.09 -8.77
C LEU A 160 -8.89 6.13 -9.11
N ASN A 161 -10.14 6.63 -9.11
CA ASN A 161 -11.31 5.83 -9.47
C ASN A 161 -11.21 5.25 -10.89
N LYS A 162 -10.74 6.04 -11.86
CA LYS A 162 -10.53 5.56 -13.24
C LYS A 162 -9.53 4.41 -13.29
N GLN A 163 -8.39 4.53 -12.61
CA GLN A 163 -7.36 3.49 -12.56
C GLN A 163 -7.88 2.22 -11.86
N LEU A 164 -8.57 2.35 -10.73
CA LEU A 164 -9.16 1.22 -10.02
C LEU A 164 -10.24 0.51 -10.86
N ASN A 165 -11.09 1.25 -11.56
CA ASN A 165 -12.09 0.65 -12.45
C ASN A 165 -11.44 -0.13 -13.61
N GLN A 166 -10.33 0.37 -14.19
CA GLN A 166 -9.56 -0.35 -15.21
C GLN A 166 -8.94 -1.63 -14.64
N LEU A 167 -8.48 -1.58 -13.37
CA LEU A 167 -7.93 -2.74 -12.69
C LEU A 167 -8.97 -3.85 -12.50
N TYR A 168 -10.22 -3.47 -12.15
CA TYR A 168 -11.31 -4.44 -11.94
C TYR A 168 -11.98 -4.92 -13.23
N SER A 169 -11.85 -4.20 -14.36
CA SER A 169 -12.51 -4.59 -15.60
C SER A 169 -12.03 -5.97 -16.06
N GLU A 170 -12.93 -6.87 -16.38
CA GLU A 170 -12.62 -8.10 -17.11
C GLU A 170 -12.35 -7.73 -18.58
N LYS A 171 -11.31 -8.34 -19.16
CA LYS A 171 -11.13 -8.31 -20.61
C LYS A 171 -11.83 -9.51 -21.20
#